data_06a2c1b17827f81981506358459123a9
#
_entry.id   06a2c1b17827f81981506358459123a9
#
_cell.length_a   1.000
_cell.length_b   1.000
_cell.length_c   1.000
_cell.angle_alpha   90.00
_cell.angle_beta   90.00
_cell.angle_gamma   90.00
#
_symmetry.space_group_name_H-M   'P 1'
#
loop_
_entity.id
_entity.type
_entity.pdbx_description
1 polymer ?
#
loop_
_entity_poly.entity_id
_entity_poly.type
_entity_poly.pdbx_seq_one_letter_code
_entity_poly.pdbx_strand_id
1 'polypeptide(L)'
;FIETISFIFIILFTGYIELKNRDDLSNLSKYKSLNHFYGIKIDSSLLNTIKITDEYIKKSDKRVYILDASAAVYMIPINRYNKNYDMFCKGNLGGGSEEKQIEIISQQEDTIYLILNSNYSINWQTPTKVIQYVKENFTQNGTVGIYDIYEKAQ
;
A
#
# COMPACT_ATOMS: atom_id res chain seq x y z
N PHE A 1 -42.26 12.26 31.79
CA PHE A 1 -41.28 13.35 31.88
C PHE A 1 -39.85 12.85 31.72
N ILE A 2 -39.44 11.79 32.43
CA ILE A 2 -38.10 11.18 32.33
C ILE A 2 -37.88 10.57 30.93
N GLU A 3 -38.84 9.88 30.38
CA GLU A 3 -38.77 9.27 29.04
C GLU A 3 -38.57 10.32 27.95
N THR A 4 -39.25 11.46 28.06
CA THR A 4 -39.12 12.56 27.09
C THR A 4 -37.71 13.18 27.13
N ILE A 5 -37.13 13.33 28.32
CA ILE A 5 -35.77 13.86 28.50
C ILE A 5 -34.74 12.87 27.92
N SER A 6 -34.92 11.57 28.17
CA SER A 6 -34.05 10.53 27.63
C SER A 6 -34.05 10.49 26.09
N PHE A 7 -35.25 10.66 25.50
CA PHE A 7 -35.39 10.66 24.04
C PHE A 7 -34.71 11.88 23.40
N ILE A 8 -34.88 13.06 24.01
CA ILE A 8 -34.20 14.28 23.55
C ILE A 8 -32.67 14.12 23.65
N PHE A 9 -32.17 13.50 24.73
CA PHE A 9 -30.73 13.28 24.90
C PHE A 9 -30.16 12.32 23.86
N ILE A 10 -30.88 11.26 23.51
CA ILE A 10 -30.49 10.32 22.46
C ILE A 10 -30.42 11.02 21.10
N ILE A 11 -31.41 11.83 20.75
CA ILE A 11 -31.42 12.58 19.48
C ILE A 11 -30.26 13.57 19.41
N LEU A 12 -30.00 14.31 20.50
CA LEU A 12 -28.89 15.26 20.53
C LEU A 12 -27.52 14.58 20.47
N PHE A 13 -27.40 13.43 21.14
CA PHE A 13 -26.16 12.67 21.15
C PHE A 13 -25.88 12.00 19.80
N THR A 14 -26.87 11.39 19.17
CA THR A 14 -26.75 10.83 17.82
C THR A 14 -26.50 11.92 16.80
N GLY A 15 -27.20 13.05 16.88
CA GLY A 15 -26.94 14.21 16.02
C GLY A 15 -25.53 14.80 16.19
N TYR A 16 -25.00 14.84 17.41
CA TYR A 16 -23.64 15.26 17.67
C TYR A 16 -22.60 14.29 17.07
N ILE A 17 -22.81 12.97 17.21
CA ILE A 17 -21.95 11.94 16.61
C ILE A 17 -21.99 12.05 15.08
N GLU A 18 -23.17 12.23 14.48
CA GLU A 18 -23.30 12.41 13.04
C GLU A 18 -22.59 13.68 12.55
N LEU A 19 -22.73 14.81 13.25
CA LEU A 19 -22.07 16.05 12.90
C LEU A 19 -20.55 15.93 13.00
N LYS A 20 -20.03 15.28 14.06
CA LYS A 20 -18.61 15.02 14.22
C LYS A 20 -18.05 14.10 13.14
N ASN A 21 -18.80 13.06 12.78
CA ASN A 21 -18.43 12.14 11.69
C ASN A 21 -18.54 12.82 10.31
N ARG A 22 -19.37 13.85 10.16
CA ARG A 22 -19.55 14.59 8.91
C ARG A 22 -18.33 15.44 8.54
N ASP A 23 -17.61 15.97 9.52
CA ASP A 23 -16.34 16.66 9.27
C ASP A 23 -15.26 15.67 8.79
N ASP A 24 -15.26 14.47 9.35
CA ASP A 24 -14.41 13.36 8.86
C ASP A 24 -14.81 12.93 7.43
N LEU A 25 -16.12 12.90 7.10
CA LEU A 25 -16.62 12.59 5.76
C LEU A 25 -16.32 13.70 4.73
N SER A 26 -16.29 14.97 5.16
CA SER A 26 -15.90 16.09 4.27
C SER A 26 -14.44 15.98 3.86
N ASN A 27 -13.59 15.43 4.72
CA ASN A 27 -12.20 15.12 4.39
C ASN A 27 -12.11 13.91 3.44
N LEU A 28 -12.99 12.92 3.52
CA LEU A 28 -13.08 11.81 2.56
C LEU A 28 -13.47 12.30 1.15
N SER A 29 -14.25 13.37 1.02
CA SER A 29 -14.63 13.92 -0.28
C SER A 29 -13.45 14.51 -1.07
N LYS A 30 -12.36 14.90 -0.40
CA LYS A 30 -11.11 15.35 -1.05
C LYS A 30 -10.39 14.21 -1.78
N TYR A 31 -10.78 12.96 -1.54
CA TYR A 31 -10.12 11.76 -2.07
C TYR A 31 -10.92 11.07 -3.19
N LYS A 32 -11.88 11.78 -3.81
CA LYS A 32 -12.62 11.29 -4.99
C LYS A 32 -11.74 10.82 -6.14
N SER A 33 -10.48 11.28 -6.21
CA SER A 33 -9.52 10.82 -7.21
C SER A 33 -9.06 9.37 -7.02
N LEU A 34 -9.30 8.76 -5.86
CA LEU A 34 -9.02 7.37 -5.56
C LEU A 34 -10.33 6.61 -5.34
N ASN A 35 -11.09 6.41 -6.40
CA ASN A 35 -12.43 5.81 -6.38
C ASN A 35 -12.52 4.50 -5.57
N HIS A 36 -11.45 3.71 -5.55
CA HIS A 36 -11.37 2.42 -4.85
C HIS A 36 -11.37 2.55 -3.31
N PHE A 37 -11.08 3.72 -2.78
CA PHE A 37 -11.08 4.01 -1.34
C PHE A 37 -12.24 4.89 -0.92
N TYR A 38 -13.24 5.08 -1.81
CA TYR A 38 -14.41 5.89 -1.47
C TYR A 38 -15.15 5.31 -0.25
N GLY A 39 -15.34 6.14 0.75
CA GLY A 39 -15.99 5.75 2.00
C GLY A 39 -15.07 5.06 3.02
N ILE A 40 -13.79 4.86 2.72
CA ILE A 40 -12.81 4.31 3.67
C ILE A 40 -12.08 5.47 4.35
N LYS A 41 -12.00 5.44 5.68
CA LYS A 41 -11.18 6.38 6.43
C LYS A 41 -9.72 5.98 6.31
N ILE A 42 -8.93 6.79 5.62
CA ILE A 42 -7.50 6.56 5.43
C ILE A 42 -6.73 7.69 6.11
N ASP A 43 -5.65 7.34 6.80
CA ASP A 43 -4.71 8.31 7.34
C ASP A 43 -4.10 9.15 6.21
N SER A 44 -3.88 10.44 6.47
CA SER A 44 -3.38 11.39 5.47
C SER A 44 -1.97 11.07 5.00
N SER A 45 -1.12 10.49 5.85
CA SER A 45 0.24 10.08 5.50
C SER A 45 0.22 8.87 4.58
N LEU A 46 -0.60 7.87 4.90
CA LEU A 46 -0.81 6.70 4.05
C LEU A 46 -1.38 7.09 2.69
N LEU A 47 -2.37 7.99 2.68
CA LEU A 47 -2.94 8.47 1.43
C LEU A 47 -1.92 9.18 0.55
N ASN A 48 -1.06 10.01 1.14
CA ASN A 48 0.00 10.70 0.41
C ASN A 48 0.99 9.68 -0.18
N THR A 49 1.36 8.66 0.59
CA THR A 49 2.20 7.55 0.11
C THR A 49 1.56 6.81 -1.06
N ILE A 50 0.26 6.50 -0.97
CA ILE A 50 -0.49 5.87 -2.07
C ILE A 50 -0.45 6.72 -3.33
N LYS A 51 -0.70 8.02 -3.23
CA LYS A 51 -0.67 8.93 -4.38
C LYS A 51 0.69 9.01 -5.06
N ILE A 52 1.74 9.21 -4.28
CA ILE A 52 3.11 9.31 -4.79
C ILE A 52 3.53 8.01 -5.48
N THR A 53 3.22 6.87 -4.85
CA THR A 53 3.54 5.55 -5.40
C THR A 53 2.74 5.26 -6.67
N ASP A 54 1.44 5.58 -6.69
CA ASP A 54 0.55 5.47 -7.84
C ASP A 54 1.05 6.29 -9.03
N GLU A 55 1.42 7.55 -8.79
CA GLU A 55 1.97 8.42 -9.82
C GLU A 55 3.30 7.88 -10.38
N TYR A 56 4.16 7.36 -9.54
CA TYR A 56 5.41 6.74 -9.96
C TYR A 56 5.17 5.53 -10.85
N ILE A 57 4.29 4.60 -10.42
CA ILE A 57 3.95 3.39 -11.19
C ILE A 57 3.33 3.74 -12.54
N LYS A 58 2.45 4.76 -12.59
CA LYS A 58 1.81 5.22 -13.84
C LYS A 58 2.79 5.82 -14.84
N LYS A 59 3.81 6.52 -14.35
CA LYS A 59 4.82 7.18 -15.19
C LYS A 59 5.93 6.24 -15.64
N SER A 60 6.07 5.08 -15.01
CA SER A 60 7.11 4.13 -15.34
C SER A 60 6.80 3.37 -16.61
N ASP A 61 7.74 3.33 -17.55
CA ASP A 61 7.70 2.49 -18.75
C ASP A 61 8.01 1.02 -18.43
N LYS A 62 8.69 0.77 -17.31
CA LYS A 62 9.05 -0.55 -16.83
C LYS A 62 7.93 -1.17 -15.98
N ARG A 63 7.96 -2.47 -15.84
CA ARG A 63 7.10 -3.20 -14.92
C ARG A 63 7.55 -2.93 -13.48
N VAL A 64 6.64 -2.48 -12.64
CA VAL A 64 6.92 -2.19 -11.22
C VAL A 64 6.28 -3.26 -10.35
N TYR A 65 7.06 -3.85 -9.46
CA TYR A 65 6.59 -4.75 -8.40
C TYR A 65 6.87 -4.15 -7.02
N ILE A 66 5.89 -4.24 -6.14
CA ILE A 66 6.03 -3.85 -4.74
C ILE A 66 6.25 -5.11 -3.92
N LEU A 67 7.44 -5.24 -3.33
CA LEU A 67 7.80 -6.39 -2.50
C LEU A 67 7.46 -6.12 -1.02
N ASP A 68 6.18 -5.95 -0.77
CA ASP A 68 5.61 -5.67 0.54
C ASP A 68 4.25 -6.34 0.72
N ALA A 69 3.91 -6.69 1.96
CA ALA A 69 2.62 -7.29 2.31
C ALA A 69 1.42 -6.37 1.99
N SER A 70 1.64 -5.06 1.98
CA SER A 70 0.62 -4.05 1.67
C SER A 70 0.50 -3.72 0.18
N ALA A 71 1.18 -4.45 -0.71
CA ALA A 71 1.23 -4.15 -2.15
C ALA A 71 -0.15 -3.95 -2.79
N ALA A 72 -1.15 -4.74 -2.39
CA ALA A 72 -2.51 -4.62 -2.91
C ALA A 72 -3.11 -3.22 -2.72
N VAL A 73 -2.81 -2.55 -1.61
CA VAL A 73 -3.32 -1.19 -1.31
C VAL A 73 -2.87 -0.19 -2.37
N TYR A 74 -1.68 -0.36 -2.93
CA TYR A 74 -1.11 0.54 -3.94
C TYR A 74 -1.46 0.13 -5.37
N MET A 75 -1.67 -1.16 -5.61
CA MET A 75 -1.87 -1.70 -6.96
C MET A 75 -3.34 -1.69 -7.40
N ILE A 76 -4.28 -1.85 -6.48
CA ILE A 76 -5.74 -1.81 -6.77
C ILE A 76 -6.16 -0.50 -7.44
N PRO A 77 -5.76 0.70 -6.97
CA PRO A 77 -6.20 1.96 -7.56
C PRO A 77 -5.82 2.16 -9.02
N ILE A 78 -4.76 1.52 -9.47
CA ILE A 78 -4.26 1.64 -10.85
C ILE A 78 -4.69 0.46 -11.74
N ASN A 79 -5.53 -0.43 -11.23
CA ASN A 79 -5.97 -1.63 -11.91
C ASN A 79 -4.79 -2.46 -12.46
N ARG A 80 -3.70 -2.52 -11.71
CA ARG A 80 -2.54 -3.37 -11.97
C ARG A 80 -2.43 -4.42 -10.89
N TYR A 81 -1.93 -5.58 -11.25
CA TYR A 81 -1.72 -6.68 -10.32
C TYR A 81 -0.23 -6.90 -10.11
N ASN A 82 0.13 -7.06 -8.87
CA ASN A 82 1.45 -7.51 -8.46
C ASN A 82 1.56 -9.03 -8.62
N LYS A 83 1.34 -9.49 -9.84
CA LYS A 83 0.89 -10.84 -10.27
C LYS A 83 1.49 -12.03 -9.50
N ASN A 84 2.72 -11.94 -9.04
CA ASN A 84 3.38 -13.01 -8.28
C ASN A 84 3.56 -12.66 -6.80
N TYR A 85 3.09 -11.47 -6.38
CA TYR A 85 3.41 -10.86 -5.09
C TYR A 85 2.23 -10.13 -4.47
N ASP A 86 0.99 -10.55 -4.74
CA ASP A 86 -0.23 -9.87 -4.27
C ASP A 86 -0.23 -9.64 -2.77
N MET A 87 0.39 -10.56 -2.04
CA MET A 87 0.57 -10.47 -0.61
C MET A 87 1.98 -10.99 -0.30
N PHE A 88 2.98 -10.13 -0.51
CA PHE A 88 4.38 -10.49 -0.38
C PHE A 88 4.77 -10.61 1.10
N CYS A 89 4.47 -11.75 1.71
CA CYS A 89 4.82 -12.06 3.10
C CYS A 89 5.24 -13.52 3.27
N LYS A 90 5.97 -13.79 4.34
CA LYS A 90 6.37 -15.16 4.70
C LYS A 90 5.15 -16.08 4.77
N GLY A 91 5.24 -17.23 4.13
CA GLY A 91 4.16 -18.21 4.04
C GLY A 91 3.10 -17.93 2.99
N ASN A 92 3.17 -16.79 2.29
CA ASN A 92 2.24 -16.46 1.20
C ASN A 92 2.98 -15.77 0.04
N LEU A 93 3.79 -16.54 -0.68
CA LEU A 93 4.57 -16.09 -1.84
C LEU A 93 4.01 -16.65 -3.14
N GLY A 94 2.70 -16.56 -3.34
CA GLY A 94 2.07 -17.03 -4.57
C GLY A 94 2.24 -18.52 -4.85
N GLY A 95 2.27 -19.36 -3.79
CA GLY A 95 2.45 -20.81 -3.90
C GLY A 95 3.90 -21.28 -4.08
N GLY A 96 4.88 -20.38 -3.88
CA GLY A 96 6.30 -20.69 -3.98
C GLY A 96 7.09 -20.42 -2.70
N SER A 97 8.30 -20.97 -2.64
CA SER A 97 9.29 -20.64 -1.61
C SER A 97 10.01 -19.32 -1.94
N GLU A 98 10.80 -18.81 -1.00
CA GLU A 98 11.66 -17.64 -1.26
C GLU A 98 12.66 -17.93 -2.40
N GLU A 99 13.18 -19.16 -2.48
CA GLU A 99 14.08 -19.61 -3.56
C GLU A 99 13.39 -19.56 -4.93
N LYS A 100 12.11 -19.97 -5.01
CA LYS A 100 11.35 -19.89 -6.26
C LYS A 100 11.11 -18.44 -6.68
N GLN A 101 10.86 -17.55 -5.74
CA GLN A 101 10.72 -16.12 -6.03
C GLN A 101 12.04 -15.50 -6.51
N ILE A 102 13.17 -15.89 -5.91
CA ILE A 102 14.49 -15.47 -6.37
C ILE A 102 14.75 -15.93 -7.81
N GLU A 103 14.41 -17.18 -8.14
CA GLU A 103 14.51 -17.69 -9.52
C GLU A 103 13.70 -16.83 -10.50
N ILE A 104 12.45 -16.51 -10.16
CA ILE A 104 11.57 -15.66 -10.99
C ILE A 104 12.20 -14.26 -11.16
N ILE A 105 12.65 -13.64 -10.08
CA ILE A 105 13.25 -12.30 -10.08
C ILE A 105 14.54 -12.28 -10.93
N SER A 106 15.37 -13.32 -10.85
CA SER A 106 16.63 -13.41 -11.58
C SER A 106 16.44 -13.40 -13.10
N GLN A 107 15.31 -13.94 -13.57
CA GLN A 107 14.94 -14.05 -14.99
C GLN A 107 14.20 -12.81 -15.54
N GLN A 108 13.76 -11.91 -14.66
CA GLN A 108 13.03 -10.72 -15.09
C GLN A 108 14.00 -9.61 -15.52
N GLU A 109 13.75 -9.07 -16.69
CA GLU A 109 14.38 -7.87 -17.23
C GLU A 109 13.37 -6.72 -17.26
N ASP A 110 13.83 -5.49 -17.41
CA ASP A 110 13.00 -4.27 -17.47
C ASP A 110 12.00 -4.15 -16.31
N THR A 111 12.46 -4.51 -15.13
CA THR A 111 11.62 -4.55 -13.94
C THR A 111 12.21 -3.69 -12.84
N ILE A 112 11.32 -2.97 -12.17
CA ILE A 112 11.59 -2.17 -10.97
C ILE A 112 10.99 -2.90 -9.77
N TYR A 113 11.76 -2.99 -8.69
CA TYR A 113 11.31 -3.50 -7.41
C TYR A 113 11.26 -2.38 -6.38
N LEU A 114 10.10 -2.20 -5.76
CA LEU A 114 9.90 -1.29 -4.65
C LEU A 114 9.99 -2.10 -3.36
N ILE A 115 10.94 -1.77 -2.51
CA ILE A 115 11.18 -2.43 -1.23
C ILE A 115 10.99 -1.41 -0.12
N LEU A 116 10.24 -1.78 0.93
CA LEU A 116 10.07 -0.92 2.10
C LEU A 116 11.42 -0.44 2.63
N ASN A 117 11.54 0.87 2.80
CA ASN A 117 12.68 1.46 3.49
C ASN A 117 12.82 0.84 4.89
N SER A 118 14.05 0.67 5.36
CA SER A 118 14.36 0.01 6.63
C SER A 118 13.59 0.57 7.84
N ASN A 119 13.21 1.86 7.79
CA ASN A 119 12.44 2.52 8.85
C ASN A 119 10.98 2.02 8.96
N TYR A 120 10.47 1.34 7.92
CA TYR A 120 9.08 0.88 7.82
C TYR A 120 8.94 -0.64 7.76
N SER A 121 10.05 -1.40 7.79
CA SER A 121 10.02 -2.85 7.62
C SER A 121 9.38 -3.58 8.80
N ILE A 122 8.53 -4.57 8.49
CA ILE A 122 7.95 -5.50 9.48
C ILE A 122 8.68 -6.83 9.37
N ASN A 123 9.77 -6.99 10.12
CA ASN A 123 10.72 -8.09 9.97
C ASN A 123 10.10 -9.50 10.03
N TRP A 124 9.08 -9.74 10.85
CA TRP A 124 8.49 -11.07 10.98
C TRP A 124 7.66 -11.53 9.77
N GLN A 125 7.14 -10.58 8.99
CA GLN A 125 6.37 -10.85 7.78
C GLN A 125 7.20 -10.81 6.49
N THR A 126 8.38 -10.20 6.54
CA THR A 126 9.17 -9.93 5.36
C THR A 126 9.90 -11.19 4.89
N PRO A 127 9.80 -11.59 3.61
CA PRO A 127 10.62 -12.61 2.98
C PRO A 127 12.07 -12.13 2.83
N THR A 128 12.86 -12.35 3.87
CA THR A 128 14.18 -11.72 4.02
C THR A 128 15.19 -12.14 2.97
N LYS A 129 15.17 -13.42 2.51
CA LYS A 129 16.07 -13.90 1.47
C LYS A 129 15.83 -13.22 0.13
N VAL A 130 14.55 -13.02 -0.23
CA VAL A 130 14.19 -12.34 -1.48
C VAL A 130 14.60 -10.88 -1.44
N ILE A 131 14.33 -10.19 -0.34
CA ILE A 131 14.72 -8.80 -0.15
C ILE A 131 16.24 -8.64 -0.20
N GLN A 132 16.98 -9.53 0.47
CA GLN A 132 18.43 -9.53 0.45
C GLN A 132 18.96 -9.76 -0.98
N TYR A 133 18.39 -10.74 -1.70
CA TYR A 133 18.77 -11.01 -3.08
C TYR A 133 18.63 -9.77 -3.97
N VAL A 134 17.49 -9.06 -3.88
CA VAL A 134 17.30 -7.85 -4.67
C VAL A 134 18.31 -6.76 -4.29
N LYS A 135 18.54 -6.54 -3.00
CA LYS A 135 19.52 -5.54 -2.54
C LYS A 135 20.95 -5.83 -2.98
N GLU A 136 21.32 -7.09 -3.11
CA GLU A 136 22.68 -7.52 -3.52
C GLU A 136 22.88 -7.53 -5.05
N ASN A 137 21.83 -7.76 -5.82
CA ASN A 137 21.93 -8.00 -7.27
C ASN A 137 21.34 -6.86 -8.12
N PHE A 138 20.68 -5.86 -7.51
CA PHE A 138 20.07 -4.73 -8.19
C PHE A 138 20.64 -3.41 -7.66
N THR A 139 20.65 -2.39 -8.50
CA THR A 139 21.10 -1.05 -8.12
C THR A 139 19.97 -0.25 -7.49
N GLN A 140 20.22 0.38 -6.35
CA GLN A 140 19.29 1.31 -5.75
C GLN A 140 19.32 2.66 -6.49
N ASN A 141 18.22 3.04 -7.13
CA ASN A 141 18.10 4.24 -7.97
C ASN A 141 17.26 5.36 -7.33
N GLY A 142 17.05 5.34 -6.02
CA GLY A 142 16.32 6.37 -5.31
C GLY A 142 15.21 5.84 -4.41
N THR A 143 14.24 6.71 -4.12
CA THR A 143 13.10 6.39 -3.23
C THR A 143 11.80 6.94 -3.79
N VAL A 144 10.67 6.29 -3.46
CA VAL A 144 9.32 6.76 -3.75
C VAL A 144 8.41 6.49 -2.56
N GLY A 145 7.89 7.55 -1.93
CA GLY A 145 7.11 7.43 -0.70
C GLY A 145 7.92 6.76 0.41
N ILE A 146 7.49 5.57 0.83
CA ILE A 146 8.16 4.76 1.86
C ILE A 146 9.04 3.65 1.29
N TYR A 147 9.21 3.60 -0.03
CA TYR A 147 9.92 2.53 -0.74
C TYR A 147 11.25 3.00 -1.31
N ASP A 148 12.25 2.14 -1.21
CA ASP A 148 13.49 2.21 -1.99
C ASP A 148 13.25 1.57 -3.36
N ILE A 149 13.80 2.17 -4.41
CA ILE A 149 13.67 1.73 -5.80
C ILE A 149 14.90 0.93 -6.19
N TYR A 150 14.69 -0.30 -6.65
CA TYR A 150 15.76 -1.17 -7.13
C TYR A 150 15.53 -1.56 -8.59
N GLU A 151 16.60 -1.45 -9.39
CA GLU A 151 16.60 -1.81 -10.81
C GLU A 151 17.81 -2.67 -11.15
N LYS A 152 17.68 -3.59 -12.12
CA LYS A 152 18.80 -4.37 -12.63
C LYS A 152 19.79 -3.42 -13.30
N ALA A 153 21.08 -3.54 -12.97
CA ALA A 153 22.12 -2.79 -13.67
C ALA A 153 22.08 -3.13 -15.17
N GLN A 154 22.07 -2.10 -16.01
CA GLN A 154 22.17 -2.26 -17.45
C GLN A 154 23.56 -2.69 -17.86
#